data_9f3c1b0ae5667129ee64afeb10320532
#
_entry.id   9f3c1b0ae5667129ee64afeb10320532
#
_cell.length_a   1.000
_cell.length_b   1.000
_cell.length_c   1.000
_cell.angle_alpha   90.00
_cell.angle_beta   90.00
_cell.angle_gamma   90.00
#
_symmetry.space_group_name_H-M   'P 1'
#
loop_
_entity.id
_entity.type
_entity.pdbx_description
1 polymer ?
#
loop_
_entity_poly.entity_id
_entity_poly.type
_entity_poly.pdbx_seq_one_letter_code
_entity_poly.pdbx_strand_id
1 'polypeptide(L)'
;MFVFQIQNLMRALLIRHLRCQSVEARIKEKLTETYKPVFLSVINESRLHGFRKGKESHFNLTVVSDEFEGQRAVNRQRAINKLLKEEFKEGGLHALSMSLRTENEHDELERSTHKTPPCSGKS
;
A
#
# COMPACT_ATOMS: atom_id res chain seq x y z
N MET A 1 -10.41 15.95 30.67
CA MET A 1 -8.98 15.65 30.85
C MET A 1 -8.63 14.16 30.79
N PHE A 2 -9.50 13.27 31.26
CA PHE A 2 -9.25 11.82 31.24
C PHE A 2 -9.27 11.19 29.84
N VAL A 3 -10.00 11.75 28.88
CA VAL A 3 -10.15 11.20 27.53
C VAL A 3 -8.84 11.32 26.71
N PHE A 4 -8.04 12.34 26.94
CA PHE A 4 -6.77 12.54 26.24
C PHE A 4 -5.68 11.53 26.64
N GLN A 5 -5.64 11.12 27.91
CA GLN A 5 -4.70 10.14 28.41
C GLN A 5 -5.03 8.72 27.93
N ILE A 6 -6.32 8.37 27.83
CA ILE A 6 -6.76 7.06 27.34
C ILE A 6 -6.41 6.88 25.86
N GLN A 7 -6.57 7.93 25.05
CA GLN A 7 -6.21 7.89 23.64
C GLN A 7 -4.68 7.73 23.43
N ASN A 8 -3.88 8.39 24.25
CA ASN A 8 -2.43 8.24 24.21
C ASN A 8 -1.97 6.85 24.67
N LEU A 9 -2.64 6.29 25.68
CA LEU A 9 -2.37 4.95 26.17
C LEU A 9 -2.73 3.89 25.14
N MET A 10 -3.88 4.05 24.47
CA MET A 10 -4.31 3.14 23.39
C MET A 10 -3.38 3.23 22.17
N ARG A 11 -2.89 4.42 21.83
CA ARG A 11 -1.87 4.60 20.80
C ARG A 11 -0.55 3.92 21.18
N ALA A 12 -0.12 4.04 22.42
CA ALA A 12 1.10 3.39 22.90
C ALA A 12 0.99 1.86 22.93
N LEU A 13 -0.18 1.32 23.26
CA LEU A 13 -0.47 -0.11 23.21
C LEU A 13 -0.54 -0.63 21.76
N LEU A 14 -1.14 0.11 20.85
CA LEU A 14 -1.15 -0.17 19.41
C LEU A 14 0.26 -0.20 18.82
N ILE A 15 1.10 0.76 19.18
CA ILE A 15 2.50 0.81 18.72
C ILE A 15 3.30 -0.40 19.24
N ARG A 16 3.06 -0.85 20.46
CA ARG A 16 3.69 -2.07 21.00
C ARG A 16 3.24 -3.34 20.28
N HIS A 17 1.97 -3.40 19.89
CA HIS A 17 1.42 -4.53 19.12
C HIS A 17 2.01 -4.59 17.71
N LEU A 18 2.24 -3.42 17.09
CA LEU A 18 2.84 -3.28 15.76
C LEU A 18 4.28 -3.81 15.66
N ARG A 19 5.03 -3.84 16.75
CA ARG A 19 6.42 -4.34 16.74
C ARG A 19 6.53 -5.85 16.50
N CYS A 20 5.47 -6.60 16.78
CA CYS A 20 5.42 -8.05 16.56
C CYS A 20 4.78 -8.45 15.23
N GLN A 21 4.33 -7.47 14.42
CA GLN A 21 3.67 -7.74 13.16
C GLN A 21 4.66 -7.81 12.00
N SER A 22 4.29 -8.58 10.96
CA SER A 22 5.02 -8.62 9.70
C SER A 22 5.08 -7.23 9.04
N VAL A 23 6.05 -7.02 8.19
CA VAL A 23 6.17 -5.76 7.39
C VAL A 23 4.91 -5.53 6.57
N GLU A 24 4.36 -6.57 5.97
CA GLU A 24 3.10 -6.52 5.24
C GLU A 24 1.93 -5.98 6.09
N ALA A 25 1.77 -6.49 7.31
CA ALA A 25 0.72 -6.05 8.22
C ALA A 25 0.86 -4.58 8.62
N ARG A 26 2.09 -4.13 8.88
CA ARG A 26 2.38 -2.74 9.20
C ARG A 26 2.10 -1.79 8.04
N ILE A 27 2.46 -2.20 6.84
CA ILE A 27 2.16 -1.44 5.61
C ILE A 27 0.66 -1.29 5.42
N LYS A 28 -0.09 -2.39 5.52
CA LYS A 28 -1.56 -2.39 5.42
C LYS A 28 -2.21 -1.44 6.43
N GLU A 29 -1.79 -1.52 7.67
CA GLU A 29 -2.34 -0.69 8.74
C GLU A 29 -2.06 0.80 8.52
N LYS A 30 -0.83 1.18 8.22
CA LYS A 30 -0.45 2.58 7.94
C LYS A 30 -1.23 3.16 6.76
N LEU A 31 -1.36 2.42 5.69
CA LEU A 31 -2.10 2.83 4.51
C LEU A 31 -3.60 2.97 4.79
N THR A 32 -4.17 2.04 5.52
CA THR A 32 -5.60 2.06 5.90
C THR A 32 -5.92 3.27 6.78
N GLU A 33 -5.10 3.56 7.77
CA GLU A 33 -5.30 4.70 8.67
C GLU A 33 -5.13 6.04 7.97
N THR A 34 -4.15 6.16 7.07
CA THR A 34 -3.79 7.44 6.44
C THR A 34 -4.69 7.78 5.25
N TYR A 35 -4.98 6.81 4.40
CA TYR A 35 -5.69 7.03 3.14
C TYR A 35 -7.13 6.53 3.12
N LYS A 36 -7.53 5.70 4.07
CA LYS A 36 -8.86 5.07 4.11
C LYS A 36 -9.26 4.52 2.74
N PRO A 37 -8.46 3.64 2.15
CA PRO A 37 -8.64 3.24 0.76
C PRO A 37 -9.93 2.46 0.55
N VAL A 38 -10.55 2.65 -0.60
CA VAL A 38 -11.67 1.84 -1.07
C VAL A 38 -11.20 0.44 -1.45
N PHE A 39 -9.98 0.37 -1.99
CA PHE A 39 -9.31 -0.88 -2.32
C PHE A 39 -7.84 -0.82 -1.92
N LEU A 40 -7.37 -1.86 -1.29
CA LEU A 40 -5.98 -2.01 -0.87
C LEU A 40 -5.49 -3.42 -1.14
N SER A 41 -4.44 -3.55 -1.93
CA SER A 41 -3.73 -4.80 -2.15
C SER A 41 -2.25 -4.62 -1.82
N VAL A 42 -1.73 -5.50 -1.00
CA VAL A 42 -0.30 -5.56 -0.64
C VAL A 42 0.17 -6.97 -0.91
N ILE A 43 1.04 -7.12 -1.89
CA ILE A 43 1.54 -8.42 -2.33
C ILE A 43 3.05 -8.49 -2.06
N ASN A 44 3.46 -9.51 -1.34
CA ASN A 44 4.87 -9.80 -1.10
C ASN A 44 5.43 -10.60 -2.28
N GLU A 45 6.25 -9.96 -3.09
CA GLU A 45 6.87 -10.54 -4.29
C GLU A 45 8.29 -11.09 -4.04
N SER A 46 8.75 -11.11 -2.80
CA SER A 46 10.11 -11.54 -2.46
C SER A 46 10.45 -12.95 -2.95
N ARG A 47 9.45 -13.84 -3.04
CA ARG A 47 9.63 -15.20 -3.54
C ARG A 47 9.94 -15.26 -5.03
N LEU A 48 9.39 -14.32 -5.82
CA LEU A 48 9.58 -14.28 -7.27
C LEU A 48 11.01 -13.89 -7.66
N HIS A 49 11.73 -13.25 -6.76
CA HIS A 49 13.11 -12.79 -6.96
C HIS A 49 14.17 -13.74 -6.36
N GLY A 50 13.79 -14.99 -6.02
CA GLY A 50 14.73 -16.01 -5.51
C GLY A 50 15.19 -15.81 -4.06
N PHE A 51 14.50 -14.96 -3.30
CA PHE A 51 14.81 -14.76 -1.89
C PHE A 51 14.29 -15.91 -1.02
N ARG A 52 14.95 -16.15 0.10
CA ARG A 52 14.56 -17.17 1.08
C ARG A 52 13.14 -16.97 1.60
N LYS A 53 12.44 -18.08 1.91
CA LYS A 53 11.15 -18.09 2.59
C LYS A 53 11.17 -17.17 3.82
N GLY A 54 10.19 -16.28 3.94
CA GLY A 54 10.05 -15.37 5.07
C GLY A 54 10.71 -13.99 4.91
N LYS A 55 11.42 -13.75 3.82
CA LYS A 55 11.98 -12.43 3.54
C LYS A 55 10.90 -11.49 2.99
N GLU A 56 10.73 -10.34 3.61
CA GLU A 56 9.75 -9.33 3.26
C GLU A 56 10.46 -8.08 2.70
N SER A 57 11.08 -8.21 1.53
CA SER A 57 11.92 -7.15 0.95
C SER A 57 11.33 -6.49 -0.29
N HIS A 58 10.47 -7.18 -1.01
CA HIS A 58 9.87 -6.70 -2.26
C HIS A 58 8.36 -6.77 -2.18
N PHE A 59 7.71 -5.63 -2.30
CA PHE A 59 6.25 -5.54 -2.24
C PHE A 59 5.66 -4.84 -3.45
N ASN A 60 4.47 -5.25 -3.82
CA ASN A 60 3.65 -4.58 -4.81
C ASN A 60 2.38 -4.05 -4.12
N LEU A 61 2.19 -2.74 -4.20
CA LEU A 61 1.06 -2.03 -3.60
C LEU A 61 0.08 -1.56 -4.66
N THR A 62 -1.19 -1.85 -4.43
CA THR A 62 -2.27 -1.19 -5.14
C THR A 62 -3.15 -0.47 -4.12
N VAL A 63 -3.22 0.84 -4.21
CA VAL A 63 -4.01 1.68 -3.31
C VAL A 63 -4.97 2.53 -4.13
N VAL A 64 -6.25 2.36 -3.86
CA VAL A 64 -7.32 3.16 -4.47
C VAL A 64 -7.97 4.01 -3.39
N SER A 65 -7.76 5.31 -3.45
CA SER A 65 -8.27 6.25 -2.47
C SER A 65 -8.56 7.61 -3.09
N ASP A 66 -9.66 8.23 -2.67
CA ASP A 66 -10.02 9.60 -3.08
C ASP A 66 -9.07 10.66 -2.54
N GLU A 67 -8.29 10.34 -1.52
CA GLU A 67 -7.22 11.20 -1.00
C GLU A 67 -6.15 11.55 -2.05
N PHE A 68 -6.06 10.77 -3.10
CA PHE A 68 -5.13 11.01 -4.23
C PHE A 68 -5.69 12.00 -5.26
N GLU A 69 -6.93 12.42 -5.14
CA GLU A 69 -7.54 13.33 -6.10
C GLU A 69 -6.79 14.67 -6.15
N GLY A 70 -6.56 15.17 -7.35
CA GLY A 70 -5.80 16.41 -7.57
C GLY A 70 -4.28 16.29 -7.37
N GLN A 71 -3.76 15.13 -7.03
CA GLN A 71 -2.34 14.89 -6.84
C GLN A 71 -1.71 14.21 -8.06
N ARG A 72 -0.54 14.68 -8.45
CA ARG A 72 0.28 14.02 -9.49
C ARG A 72 0.82 12.68 -8.98
N ALA A 73 1.02 11.73 -9.89
CA ALA A 73 1.54 10.40 -9.57
C ALA A 73 2.83 10.44 -8.73
N VAL A 74 3.75 11.33 -9.06
CA VAL A 74 5.02 11.52 -8.34
C VAL A 74 4.78 11.94 -6.88
N ASN A 75 3.82 12.83 -6.64
CA ASN A 75 3.50 13.30 -5.29
C ASN A 75 2.84 12.19 -4.46
N ARG A 76 1.99 11.40 -5.07
CA ARG A 76 1.39 10.21 -4.44
C ARG A 76 2.47 9.23 -3.99
N GLN A 77 3.42 8.92 -4.87
CA GLN A 77 4.54 8.02 -4.58
C GLN A 77 5.46 8.56 -3.47
N ARG A 78 5.78 9.84 -3.50
CA ARG A 78 6.59 10.49 -2.46
C ARG A 78 5.93 10.45 -1.09
N ALA A 79 4.61 10.66 -1.04
CA ALA A 79 3.85 10.58 0.20
C ALA A 79 3.87 9.17 0.80
N ILE A 80 3.69 8.13 -0.03
CA ILE A 80 3.77 6.74 0.40
C ILE A 80 5.18 6.38 0.88
N ASN A 81 6.21 6.76 0.15
CA ASN A 81 7.59 6.53 0.54
C ASN A 81 7.93 7.19 1.87
N LYS A 82 7.44 8.40 2.10
CA LYS A 82 7.60 9.10 3.38
C LYS A 82 6.87 8.40 4.52
N LEU A 83 5.66 7.91 4.27
CA LEU A 83 4.87 7.16 5.25
C LEU A 83 5.54 5.84 5.64
N LEU A 84 6.14 5.15 4.68
CA LEU A 84 6.79 3.85 4.86
C LEU A 84 8.30 3.94 5.10
N LYS A 85 8.81 5.11 5.43
CA LYS A 85 10.26 5.35 5.64
C LYS A 85 10.86 4.43 6.71
N GLU A 86 10.12 4.12 7.76
CA GLU A 86 10.57 3.23 8.82
C GLU A 86 10.72 1.79 8.35
N GLU A 87 9.82 1.32 7.50
CA GLU A 87 9.87 -0.02 6.92
C GLU A 87 11.09 -0.18 5.99
N PHE A 88 11.46 0.87 5.27
CA PHE A 88 12.68 0.90 4.46
C PHE A 88 13.96 0.86 5.31
N LYS A 89 13.96 1.50 6.47
CA LYS A 89 15.14 1.56 7.34
C LYS A 89 15.29 0.33 8.24
N GLU A 90 14.23 -0.05 8.93
CA GLU A 90 14.27 -1.05 10.01
C GLU A 90 13.58 -2.37 9.63
N GLY A 91 12.62 -2.31 8.72
CA GLY A 91 11.81 -3.46 8.32
C GLY A 91 12.42 -4.36 7.26
N GLY A 92 13.52 -3.94 6.62
CA GLY A 92 14.16 -4.71 5.54
C GLY A 92 13.48 -4.58 4.17
N LEU A 93 12.58 -3.62 4.01
CA LEU A 93 11.97 -3.30 2.72
C LEU A 93 13.02 -2.69 1.78
N HIS A 94 13.24 -3.28 0.61
CA HIS A 94 14.22 -2.81 -0.38
C HIS A 94 13.58 -2.24 -1.64
N ALA A 95 12.47 -2.83 -2.09
CA ALA A 95 11.79 -2.40 -3.30
C ALA A 95 10.27 -2.36 -3.12
N LEU A 96 9.67 -1.34 -3.68
CA LEU A 96 8.24 -1.11 -3.60
C LEU A 96 7.71 -0.66 -4.96
N SER A 97 6.91 -1.52 -5.59
CA SER A 97 6.11 -1.16 -6.75
C SER A 97 4.79 -0.60 -6.29
N MET A 98 4.35 0.50 -6.87
CA MET A 98 3.16 1.20 -6.43
C MET A 98 2.22 1.51 -7.59
N SER A 99 0.96 1.17 -7.42
CA SER A 99 -0.15 1.58 -8.27
C SER A 99 -1.14 2.39 -7.42
N LEU A 100 -1.06 3.70 -7.54
CA LEU A 100 -1.81 4.64 -6.71
C LEU A 100 -2.84 5.37 -7.57
N ARG A 101 -4.12 5.15 -7.27
CA ARG A 101 -5.23 5.64 -8.10
C ARG A 101 -6.33 6.21 -7.26
N THR A 102 -7.13 7.11 -7.88
CA THR A 102 -8.44 7.47 -7.35
C THR A 102 -9.46 6.40 -7.75
N GLU A 103 -10.63 6.42 -7.11
CA GLU A 103 -11.71 5.50 -7.44
C GLU A 103 -12.12 5.61 -8.93
N ASN A 104 -12.25 6.83 -9.43
CA ASN A 104 -12.58 7.07 -10.84
C ASN A 104 -11.51 6.51 -11.80
N GLU A 105 -10.24 6.74 -11.51
CA GLU A 105 -9.12 6.22 -12.31
C GLU A 105 -9.08 4.68 -12.31
N HIS A 106 -9.44 4.07 -11.19
CA HIS A 106 -9.51 2.62 -11.06
C HIS A 106 -10.65 2.04 -11.89
N ASP A 107 -11.84 2.62 -11.80
CA ASP A 107 -13.01 2.22 -12.58
C ASP A 107 -12.80 2.37 -14.09
N GLU A 108 -12.17 3.45 -14.51
CA GLU A 108 -11.82 3.67 -15.92
C GLU A 108 -10.86 2.59 -16.44
N LEU A 109 -9.89 2.22 -15.64
CA LEU A 109 -8.95 1.16 -16.00
C LEU A 109 -9.65 -0.19 -16.13
N GLU A 110 -10.50 -0.55 -15.18
CA GLU A 110 -11.27 -1.80 -15.23
C GLU A 110 -12.17 -1.85 -16.46
N ARG A 111 -12.85 -0.76 -16.76
CA ARG A 111 -13.66 -0.65 -17.98
C ARG A 111 -12.82 -0.80 -19.25
N SER A 112 -11.60 -0.28 -19.25
CA SER A 112 -10.69 -0.39 -20.41
C SER A 112 -10.14 -1.79 -20.59
N THR A 113 -9.89 -2.51 -19.49
CA THR A 113 -9.40 -3.89 -19.56
C THR A 113 -10.48 -4.88 -20.01
N HIS A 114 -11.75 -4.59 -19.73
CA HIS A 114 -12.87 -5.40 -20.23
C HIS A 114 -13.22 -5.11 -21.71
N LYS A 115 -12.72 -4.03 -22.28
CA LYS A 115 -12.79 -3.73 -23.70
C LYS A 115 -11.56 -4.22 -24.45
N THR A 116 -11.22 -5.48 -24.29
CA THR A 116 -10.27 -6.09 -25.22
C THR A 116 -10.95 -6.16 -26.59
N PRO A 117 -10.46 -5.46 -27.61
CA PRO A 117 -11.03 -5.63 -28.94
C PRO A 117 -10.85 -7.10 -29.32
N PRO A 118 -11.86 -7.73 -29.94
CA PRO A 118 -11.69 -9.07 -30.42
C PRO A 118 -10.47 -9.07 -31.34
N CYS A 119 -9.50 -9.93 -31.02
CA CYS A 119 -8.40 -10.17 -31.94
C CYS A 119 -9.02 -10.62 -33.27
N SER A 120 -9.15 -9.71 -34.21
CA SER A 120 -9.43 -10.06 -35.58
C SER A 120 -8.20 -10.76 -36.12
N GLY A 121 -8.13 -12.08 -35.93
CA GLY A 121 -7.21 -12.93 -36.62
C GLY A 121 -7.51 -12.83 -38.09
N LYS A 122 -6.89 -11.91 -38.80
CA LYS A 122 -6.74 -12.03 -40.24
C LYS A 122 -5.60 -13.04 -40.44
N SER A 123 -6.04 -14.24 -40.71
CA SER A 123 -5.23 -15.20 -41.45
C SER A 123 -4.99 -14.67 -42.84
#